data_bf426a747887552d73925312307327c8
#
_entry.id   bf426a747887552d73925312307327c8
#
_cell.length_a   1.000
_cell.length_b   1.000
_cell.length_c   1.000
_cell.angle_alpha   90.00
_cell.angle_beta   90.00
_cell.angle_gamma   90.00
#
_symmetry.space_group_name_H-M   'P 1'
#
loop_
_entity.id
_entity.type
_entity.pdbx_description
1 polymer ?
#
loop_
_entity_poly.entity_id
_entity_poly.type
_entity_poly.pdbx_seq_one_letter_code
_entity_poly.pdbx_strand_id
1 'polypeptide(L)'
;MFNPVDHPHRRFNPLTGQYVLVSPHRAKRPWQGQVEKISQAPSQSHDPDCFLCAGNKRVTGDQNPDYRDTFVFTNDFAALMQDTPAAGGEQDPLLKLEAARGTSRVICFSPDHGKTLPELPLPAIEAVIRTWMSQVAELSSQWEWVQVFENKGAVMGCSNPHPHGQLWGSDFLPNEIAREEQHQRTWLAEHGRPLLLDYVARELQDRSRIVVETVHWLAVVPFWAAWPFETLLLPKAHVPSMLDLTQEQQEDLAVALKELTSRYDNLFE
;
A
#
# COMPACT_ATOMS: atom_id res chain seq x y z
N MET A 1 -6.50 38.90 -7.72
CA MET A 1 -5.26 38.27 -7.22
C MET A 1 -5.47 36.75 -7.25
N PHE A 2 -4.47 35.98 -7.63
CA PHE A 2 -4.58 34.51 -7.65
C PHE A 2 -4.74 33.99 -6.23
N ASN A 3 -5.73 33.07 -6.04
CA ASN A 3 -5.97 32.39 -4.78
C ASN A 3 -6.12 30.88 -5.04
N PRO A 4 -5.22 30.02 -4.54
CA PRO A 4 -5.28 28.59 -4.79
C PRO A 4 -6.49 27.88 -4.17
N VAL A 5 -7.21 28.52 -3.24
CA VAL A 5 -8.44 27.97 -2.64
C VAL A 5 -9.64 28.10 -3.58
N ASP A 6 -9.62 29.09 -4.49
CA ASP A 6 -10.76 29.40 -5.38
C ASP A 6 -10.46 29.17 -6.86
N HIS A 7 -9.20 29.32 -7.28
CA HIS A 7 -8.83 29.30 -8.68
C HIS A 7 -8.24 27.97 -9.13
N PRO A 8 -8.58 27.49 -10.33
CA PRO A 8 -7.91 26.33 -10.92
C PRO A 8 -6.40 26.53 -11.02
N HIS A 9 -5.67 25.49 -10.66
CA HIS A 9 -4.21 25.50 -10.72
C HIS A 9 -3.65 24.08 -10.92
N ARG A 10 -2.36 23.99 -11.18
CA ARG A 10 -1.65 22.72 -11.25
C ARG A 10 -0.68 22.61 -10.07
N ARG A 11 -0.64 21.45 -9.46
CA ARG A 11 0.33 21.10 -8.42
C ARG A 11 1.35 20.13 -8.97
N PHE A 12 2.61 20.42 -8.77
CA PHE A 12 3.71 19.58 -9.22
C PHE A 12 3.92 18.41 -8.27
N ASN A 13 4.02 17.19 -8.83
CA ASN A 13 4.42 16.00 -8.11
C ASN A 13 5.92 15.77 -8.31
N PRO A 14 6.75 15.99 -7.29
CA PRO A 14 8.20 15.86 -7.41
C PRO A 14 8.67 14.40 -7.53
N LEU A 15 7.84 13.42 -7.15
CA LEU A 15 8.16 12.00 -7.30
C LEU A 15 8.06 11.53 -8.75
N THR A 16 7.16 12.12 -9.54
CA THR A 16 6.90 11.67 -10.91
C THR A 16 7.25 12.70 -11.98
N GLY A 17 7.57 13.95 -11.59
CA GLY A 17 7.81 15.06 -12.52
C GLY A 17 6.54 15.54 -13.23
N GLN A 18 5.36 15.16 -12.77
CA GLN A 18 4.08 15.47 -13.42
C GLN A 18 3.28 16.53 -12.65
N TYR A 19 2.31 17.11 -13.34
CA TYR A 19 1.38 18.06 -12.74
C TYR A 19 -0.01 17.47 -12.58
N VAL A 20 -0.60 17.69 -11.42
CA VAL A 20 -2.01 17.36 -11.11
C VAL A 20 -2.85 18.63 -11.25
N LEU A 21 -3.96 18.58 -12.00
CA LEU A 21 -4.91 19.68 -12.11
C LEU A 21 -5.83 19.70 -10.88
N VAL A 22 -5.86 20.84 -10.20
CA VAL A 22 -6.72 21.09 -9.04
C VAL A 22 -7.74 22.17 -9.40
N SER A 23 -9.02 21.89 -9.17
CA SER A 23 -10.14 22.78 -9.47
C SER A 23 -11.03 22.97 -8.24
N PRO A 24 -10.60 23.77 -7.25
CA PRO A 24 -11.26 23.86 -5.94
C PRO A 24 -12.72 24.34 -6.01
N HIS A 25 -13.03 25.24 -6.94
CA HIS A 25 -14.39 25.80 -7.15
C HIS A 25 -15.41 24.69 -7.46
N ARG A 26 -14.98 23.52 -7.99
CA ARG A 26 -15.87 22.38 -8.28
C ARG A 26 -16.36 21.67 -7.01
N ALA A 27 -15.72 21.86 -5.88
CA ALA A 27 -16.21 21.35 -4.59
C ALA A 27 -17.57 21.97 -4.19
N LYS A 28 -17.94 23.13 -4.76
CA LYS A 28 -19.25 23.78 -4.57
C LYS A 28 -20.37 23.14 -5.40
N ARG A 29 -20.04 22.19 -6.28
CA ARG A 29 -21.05 21.47 -7.10
C ARG A 29 -21.89 20.58 -6.20
N PRO A 30 -23.24 20.61 -6.33
CA PRO A 30 -24.09 19.67 -5.61
C PRO A 30 -23.68 18.22 -5.91
N TRP A 31 -23.40 17.46 -4.87
CA TRP A 31 -23.06 16.05 -4.99
C TRP A 31 -24.32 15.23 -5.22
N GLN A 32 -24.36 14.47 -6.29
CA GLN A 32 -25.42 13.51 -6.62
C GLN A 32 -24.82 12.12 -6.85
N GLY A 33 -23.71 11.82 -6.17
CA GLY A 33 -23.04 10.56 -6.31
C GLY A 33 -23.71 9.42 -5.56
N GLN A 34 -23.22 8.23 -5.78
CA GLN A 34 -23.67 7.01 -5.13
C GLN A 34 -23.40 7.08 -3.62
N VAL A 35 -24.39 6.72 -2.83
CA VAL A 35 -24.26 6.50 -1.39
C VAL A 35 -24.36 4.99 -1.18
N GLU A 36 -23.27 4.36 -0.80
CA GLU A 36 -23.26 2.95 -0.45
C GLU A 36 -23.58 2.78 1.03
N LYS A 37 -24.54 1.88 1.33
CA LYS A 37 -24.74 1.46 2.72
C LYS A 37 -23.72 0.40 3.04
N ILE A 38 -22.88 0.67 4.03
CA ILE A 38 -21.97 -0.34 4.57
C ILE A 38 -22.84 -1.46 5.16
N SER A 39 -22.68 -2.67 4.64
CA SER A 39 -23.38 -3.83 5.18
C SER A 39 -22.74 -4.16 6.54
N GLN A 40 -23.47 -3.89 7.62
CA GLN A 40 -23.14 -4.35 8.97
C GLN A 40 -23.57 -5.83 9.14
N ALA A 41 -23.14 -6.71 8.27
CA ALA A 41 -23.28 -8.14 8.55
C ALA A 41 -22.42 -8.47 9.78
N PRO A 42 -22.95 -9.26 10.75
CA PRO A 42 -22.15 -9.68 11.90
C PRO A 42 -20.92 -10.43 11.38
N SER A 43 -19.75 -9.91 11.70
CA SER A 43 -18.50 -10.49 11.26
C SER A 43 -18.27 -11.78 12.02
N GLN A 44 -18.26 -12.90 11.30
CA GLN A 44 -17.91 -14.21 11.86
C GLN A 44 -16.39 -14.27 12.07
N SER A 45 -15.94 -14.78 13.22
CA SER A 45 -14.49 -14.97 13.45
C SER A 45 -13.90 -16.09 12.59
N HIS A 46 -14.73 -17.01 12.09
CA HIS A 46 -14.35 -18.10 11.19
C HIS A 46 -15.51 -18.41 10.24
N ASP A 47 -15.22 -18.51 8.95
CA ASP A 47 -16.15 -18.92 7.91
C ASP A 47 -15.69 -20.28 7.36
N PRO A 48 -16.48 -21.37 7.48
CA PRO A 48 -16.10 -22.70 7.03
C PRO A 48 -15.90 -22.80 5.49
N ASP A 49 -16.50 -21.89 4.73
CA ASP A 49 -16.40 -21.85 3.27
C ASP A 49 -15.28 -20.90 2.76
N CYS A 50 -14.60 -20.19 3.67
CA CYS A 50 -13.53 -19.29 3.31
C CYS A 50 -12.21 -20.02 3.02
N PHE A 51 -11.63 -19.83 1.84
CA PHE A 51 -10.35 -20.42 1.45
C PHE A 51 -9.14 -19.91 2.25
N LEU A 52 -9.28 -18.83 3.00
CA LEU A 52 -8.19 -18.23 3.77
C LEU A 52 -8.23 -18.56 5.26
N CYS A 53 -9.39 -18.96 5.80
CA CYS A 53 -9.50 -19.28 7.22
C CYS A 53 -8.57 -20.44 7.64
N ALA A 54 -8.11 -20.38 8.88
CA ALA A 54 -7.27 -21.43 9.47
C ALA A 54 -7.97 -22.79 9.41
N GLY A 55 -7.25 -23.85 9.06
CA GLY A 55 -7.75 -25.20 8.95
C GLY A 55 -8.62 -25.49 7.73
N ASN A 56 -9.02 -24.49 6.92
CA ASN A 56 -9.83 -24.70 5.73
C ASN A 56 -8.97 -25.15 4.52
N LYS A 57 -9.63 -25.69 3.51
CA LYS A 57 -8.99 -26.05 2.23
C LYS A 57 -9.00 -24.86 1.29
N ARG A 58 -7.87 -24.64 0.63
CA ARG A 58 -7.73 -23.70 -0.49
C ARG A 58 -8.33 -24.25 -1.77
N VAL A 59 -8.43 -23.40 -2.80
CA VAL A 59 -8.97 -23.79 -4.12
C VAL A 59 -8.16 -24.92 -4.78
N THR A 60 -6.84 -24.96 -4.55
CA THR A 60 -5.94 -26.04 -5.00
C THR A 60 -6.17 -27.38 -4.31
N GLY A 61 -6.91 -27.39 -3.20
CA GLY A 61 -7.11 -28.56 -2.34
C GLY A 61 -6.12 -28.65 -1.17
N ASP A 62 -5.10 -27.82 -1.14
CA ASP A 62 -4.18 -27.70 -0.01
C ASP A 62 -4.91 -27.24 1.24
N GLN A 63 -4.52 -27.76 2.40
CA GLN A 63 -5.12 -27.37 3.66
C GLN A 63 -4.27 -26.29 4.34
N ASN A 64 -4.92 -25.18 4.72
CA ASN A 64 -4.27 -24.18 5.56
C ASN A 64 -3.92 -24.77 6.92
N PRO A 65 -2.77 -24.42 7.52
CA PRO A 65 -2.48 -24.79 8.89
C PRO A 65 -3.50 -24.16 9.85
N ASP A 66 -3.56 -24.64 11.05
CA ASP A 66 -4.29 -23.98 12.15
C ASP A 66 -3.45 -22.83 12.69
N TYR A 67 -3.27 -21.79 11.84
CA TYR A 67 -2.45 -20.64 12.19
C TYR A 67 -3.16 -19.75 13.23
N ARG A 68 -2.37 -19.17 14.15
CA ARG A 68 -2.85 -18.35 15.27
C ARG A 68 -2.42 -16.88 15.17
N ASP A 69 -1.62 -16.57 14.18
CA ASP A 69 -1.07 -15.25 13.89
C ASP A 69 -1.18 -14.98 12.40
N THR A 70 -0.19 -14.39 11.76
CA THR A 70 -0.15 -14.23 10.30
C THR A 70 0.09 -15.57 9.59
N PHE A 71 -0.44 -15.68 8.37
CA PHE A 71 -0.19 -16.84 7.51
C PHE A 71 0.17 -16.38 6.10
N VAL A 72 1.27 -16.91 5.55
CA VAL A 72 1.76 -16.58 4.21
C VAL A 72 1.80 -17.83 3.35
N PHE A 73 1.34 -17.72 2.11
CA PHE A 73 1.43 -18.78 1.11
C PHE A 73 1.54 -18.21 -0.29
N THR A 74 2.06 -19.01 -1.23
CA THR A 74 2.07 -18.65 -2.65
C THR A 74 0.64 -18.61 -3.17
N ASN A 75 0.25 -17.50 -3.83
CA ASN A 75 -1.09 -17.30 -4.34
C ASN A 75 -1.46 -18.42 -5.33
N ASP A 76 -2.60 -19.09 -5.11
CA ASP A 76 -3.09 -20.18 -5.95
C ASP A 76 -3.37 -19.71 -7.40
N PHE A 77 -3.60 -18.42 -7.59
CA PHE A 77 -3.76 -17.73 -8.88
C PHE A 77 -2.73 -16.63 -9.04
N ALA A 78 -1.45 -16.99 -8.93
CA ALA A 78 -0.35 -16.03 -8.97
C ALA A 78 -0.34 -15.23 -10.29
N ALA A 79 -0.27 -13.91 -10.18
CA ALA A 79 -0.15 -13.03 -11.35
C ALA A 79 1.24 -13.10 -11.99
N LEU A 80 2.27 -13.41 -11.20
CA LEU A 80 3.64 -13.61 -11.65
C LEU A 80 4.08 -15.04 -11.35
N MET A 81 4.74 -15.69 -12.32
CA MET A 81 5.27 -17.04 -12.20
C MET A 81 6.79 -17.03 -12.33
N GLN A 82 7.46 -17.88 -11.54
CA GLN A 82 8.93 -17.95 -11.52
C GLN A 82 9.51 -18.56 -12.80
N ASP A 83 8.78 -19.45 -13.42
CA ASP A 83 9.19 -20.27 -14.57
C ASP A 83 8.67 -19.74 -15.92
N THR A 84 8.17 -18.49 -15.97
CA THR A 84 7.77 -17.85 -17.23
C THR A 84 8.92 -17.94 -18.24
N PRO A 85 8.74 -18.56 -19.41
CA PRO A 85 9.79 -18.63 -20.40
C PRO A 85 10.10 -17.27 -21.01
N ALA A 86 11.33 -17.11 -21.50
CA ALA A 86 11.71 -15.87 -22.17
C ALA A 86 10.84 -15.65 -23.42
N ALA A 87 10.42 -14.40 -23.63
CA ALA A 87 9.78 -14.00 -24.88
C ALA A 87 10.81 -14.14 -26.02
N GLY A 88 10.48 -14.89 -27.07
CA GLY A 88 11.34 -15.14 -28.21
C GLY A 88 10.84 -14.45 -29.46
N GLY A 89 11.72 -14.35 -30.50
CA GLY A 89 11.39 -13.87 -31.83
C GLY A 89 11.70 -12.41 -32.06
N GLU A 90 11.63 -12.00 -33.34
CA GLU A 90 11.74 -10.61 -33.74
C GLU A 90 10.45 -9.86 -33.36
N GLN A 91 10.59 -8.71 -32.70
CA GLN A 91 9.45 -7.96 -32.20
C GLN A 91 9.20 -6.74 -33.09
N ASP A 92 7.94 -6.56 -33.44
CA ASP A 92 7.47 -5.29 -34.02
C ASP A 92 7.70 -4.15 -33.00
N PRO A 93 8.30 -3.02 -33.40
CA PRO A 93 8.55 -1.91 -32.49
C PRO A 93 7.30 -1.30 -31.86
N LEU A 94 6.12 -1.51 -32.47
CA LEU A 94 4.82 -1.05 -31.94
C LEU A 94 4.10 -2.13 -31.11
N LEU A 95 4.53 -3.39 -31.17
CA LEU A 95 3.91 -4.54 -30.49
C LEU A 95 4.91 -5.27 -29.61
N LYS A 96 5.75 -4.52 -28.90
CA LYS A 96 6.75 -5.07 -27.97
C LYS A 96 6.09 -5.78 -26.79
N LEU A 97 6.63 -6.95 -26.47
CA LEU A 97 6.31 -7.66 -25.25
C LEU A 97 7.60 -8.24 -24.63
N GLU A 98 7.61 -8.32 -23.31
CA GLU A 98 8.71 -8.91 -22.54
C GLU A 98 8.14 -9.94 -21.59
N ALA A 99 8.90 -11.00 -21.31
CA ALA A 99 8.49 -11.97 -20.30
C ALA A 99 8.60 -11.32 -18.91
N ALA A 100 7.56 -11.49 -18.09
CA ALA A 100 7.54 -11.07 -16.71
C ALA A 100 7.67 -12.29 -15.81
N ARG A 101 8.70 -12.34 -14.98
CA ARG A 101 8.90 -13.38 -13.97
C ARG A 101 8.74 -12.82 -12.58
N GLY A 102 8.31 -13.69 -11.68
CA GLY A 102 8.17 -13.26 -10.31
C GLY A 102 7.47 -14.25 -9.42
N THR A 103 7.01 -13.79 -8.29
CA THR A 103 6.20 -14.52 -7.34
C THR A 103 5.09 -13.67 -6.81
N SER A 104 3.95 -14.30 -6.49
CA SER A 104 2.83 -13.62 -5.82
C SER A 104 2.47 -14.41 -4.58
N ARG A 105 2.41 -13.74 -3.43
CA ARG A 105 2.02 -14.35 -2.14
C ARG A 105 0.80 -13.66 -1.56
N VAL A 106 0.04 -14.40 -0.78
CA VAL A 106 -1.05 -13.91 0.06
C VAL A 106 -0.57 -13.89 1.50
N ILE A 107 -0.94 -12.86 2.25
CA ILE A 107 -0.62 -12.68 3.67
C ILE A 107 -1.94 -12.50 4.41
N CYS A 108 -2.43 -13.53 5.08
CA CYS A 108 -3.54 -13.39 6.03
C CYS A 108 -3.04 -12.67 7.28
N PHE A 109 -3.73 -11.61 7.68
CA PHE A 109 -3.29 -10.76 8.79
C PHE A 109 -3.57 -11.36 10.15
N SER A 110 -4.62 -12.16 10.25
CA SER A 110 -5.00 -12.87 11.48
C SER A 110 -5.86 -14.08 11.14
N PRO A 111 -6.06 -15.03 12.06
CA PRO A 111 -7.03 -16.11 11.86
C PRO A 111 -8.49 -15.64 11.92
N ASP A 112 -8.76 -14.45 12.45
CA ASP A 112 -10.11 -13.90 12.59
C ASP A 112 -10.61 -13.36 11.25
N HIS A 113 -11.60 -14.05 10.68
CA HIS A 113 -12.18 -13.72 9.36
C HIS A 113 -12.81 -12.32 9.32
N GLY A 114 -13.28 -11.83 10.44
CA GLY A 114 -14.07 -10.61 10.49
C GLY A 114 -13.31 -9.36 10.92
N LYS A 115 -12.04 -9.46 11.36
CA LYS A 115 -11.28 -8.32 11.86
C LYS A 115 -10.32 -7.75 10.84
N THR A 116 -10.63 -6.56 10.36
CA THR A 116 -9.73 -5.80 9.49
C THR A 116 -8.53 -5.22 10.25
N LEU A 117 -7.51 -4.76 9.53
CA LEU A 117 -6.27 -4.26 10.13
C LEU A 117 -6.48 -3.25 11.28
N PRO A 118 -7.33 -2.20 11.15
CA PRO A 118 -7.58 -1.25 12.24
C PRO A 118 -8.25 -1.86 13.48
N GLU A 119 -8.96 -2.97 13.34
CA GLU A 119 -9.63 -3.65 14.45
C GLU A 119 -8.70 -4.57 15.24
N LEU A 120 -7.55 -4.92 14.67
CA LEU A 120 -6.54 -5.73 15.35
C LEU A 120 -5.91 -4.98 16.53
N PRO A 121 -5.53 -5.69 17.61
CA PRO A 121 -4.71 -5.10 18.67
C PRO A 121 -3.31 -4.77 18.14
N LEU A 122 -2.65 -3.76 18.72
CA LEU A 122 -1.32 -3.32 18.28
C LEU A 122 -0.30 -4.46 18.14
N PRO A 123 -0.18 -5.41 19.08
CA PRO A 123 0.76 -6.52 18.91
C PRO A 123 0.50 -7.38 17.66
N ALA A 124 -0.76 -7.52 17.23
CA ALA A 124 -1.09 -8.23 15.99
C ALA A 124 -0.71 -7.42 14.74
N ILE A 125 -0.89 -6.09 14.76
CA ILE A 125 -0.42 -5.22 13.66
C ILE A 125 1.11 -5.25 13.58
N GLU A 126 1.81 -5.24 14.71
CA GLU A 126 3.26 -5.43 14.75
C GLU A 126 3.68 -6.78 14.17
N ALA A 127 2.93 -7.85 14.42
CA ALA A 127 3.19 -9.16 13.82
C ALA A 127 3.01 -9.12 12.30
N VAL A 128 2.02 -8.39 11.79
CA VAL A 128 1.85 -8.15 10.34
C VAL A 128 3.06 -7.40 9.77
N ILE A 129 3.51 -6.34 10.42
CA ILE A 129 4.69 -5.56 9.99
C ILE A 129 5.94 -6.47 9.96
N ARG A 130 6.19 -7.26 11.00
CA ARG A 130 7.31 -8.22 11.03
C ARG A 130 7.20 -9.25 9.91
N THR A 131 5.98 -9.68 9.58
CA THR A 131 5.75 -10.59 8.46
C THR A 131 6.08 -9.92 7.13
N TRP A 132 5.67 -8.66 6.91
CA TRP A 132 6.08 -7.91 5.72
C TRP A 132 7.60 -7.81 5.61
N MET A 133 8.28 -7.41 6.69
CA MET A 133 9.73 -7.31 6.72
C MET A 133 10.41 -8.65 6.41
N SER A 134 9.97 -9.74 7.02
CA SER A 134 10.50 -11.08 6.78
C SER A 134 10.34 -11.51 5.32
N GLN A 135 9.16 -11.25 4.74
CA GLN A 135 8.88 -11.59 3.35
C GLN A 135 9.68 -10.71 2.37
N VAL A 136 9.82 -9.43 2.65
CA VAL A 136 10.69 -8.54 1.87
C VAL A 136 12.14 -8.98 1.95
N ALA A 137 12.66 -9.30 3.14
CA ALA A 137 14.04 -9.79 3.31
C ALA A 137 14.32 -11.06 2.50
N GLU A 138 13.38 -12.03 2.54
CA GLU A 138 13.48 -13.26 1.78
C GLU A 138 13.51 -13.01 0.27
N LEU A 139 12.57 -12.22 -0.24
CA LEU A 139 12.36 -12.07 -1.67
C LEU A 139 13.29 -11.06 -2.34
N SER A 140 13.78 -10.05 -1.62
CA SER A 140 14.72 -9.06 -2.18
C SER A 140 16.08 -9.67 -2.57
N SER A 141 16.40 -10.88 -2.11
CA SER A 141 17.58 -11.62 -2.56
C SER A 141 17.40 -12.29 -3.93
N GLN A 142 16.17 -12.41 -4.42
CA GLN A 142 15.79 -13.14 -5.63
C GLN A 142 15.17 -12.25 -6.71
N TRP A 143 14.50 -11.16 -6.30
CA TRP A 143 13.72 -10.30 -7.18
C TRP A 143 14.22 -8.85 -7.10
N GLU A 144 14.17 -8.16 -8.23
CA GLU A 144 14.60 -6.76 -8.35
C GLU A 144 13.66 -5.81 -7.58
N TRP A 145 12.37 -6.12 -7.57
CA TRP A 145 11.35 -5.35 -6.85
C TRP A 145 10.45 -6.25 -6.01
N VAL A 146 10.16 -5.82 -4.79
CA VAL A 146 9.20 -6.48 -3.89
C VAL A 146 8.19 -5.46 -3.40
N GLN A 147 6.91 -5.71 -3.73
CA GLN A 147 5.79 -4.85 -3.37
C GLN A 147 4.85 -5.55 -2.40
N VAL A 148 4.61 -4.94 -1.25
CA VAL A 148 3.54 -5.33 -0.32
C VAL A 148 2.35 -4.39 -0.53
N PHE A 149 1.13 -4.93 -0.59
CA PHE A 149 -0.08 -4.13 -0.75
C PHE A 149 -1.32 -4.85 -0.22
N GLU A 150 -2.37 -4.11 0.00
CA GLU A 150 -3.71 -4.60 0.32
C GLU A 150 -4.73 -3.94 -0.60
N ASN A 151 -5.71 -4.71 -1.07
CA ASN A 151 -6.93 -4.22 -1.69
C ASN A 151 -8.09 -4.47 -0.73
N LYS A 152 -8.45 -3.49 0.08
CA LYS A 152 -9.54 -3.60 1.06
C LYS A 152 -10.89 -3.32 0.41
N GLY A 153 -11.81 -4.27 0.55
CA GLY A 153 -13.19 -4.14 0.09
C GLY A 153 -13.44 -4.52 -1.37
N ALA A 154 -14.68 -4.91 -1.68
CA ALA A 154 -15.09 -5.39 -3.00
C ALA A 154 -14.90 -4.33 -4.11
N VAL A 155 -15.10 -3.04 -3.79
CA VAL A 155 -14.90 -1.92 -4.73
C VAL A 155 -13.45 -1.83 -5.22
N MET A 156 -12.49 -2.23 -4.37
CA MET A 156 -11.06 -2.28 -4.72
C MET A 156 -10.64 -3.59 -5.39
N GLY A 157 -11.60 -4.46 -5.72
CA GLY A 157 -11.31 -5.75 -6.36
C GLY A 157 -10.89 -6.85 -5.39
N CYS A 158 -11.13 -6.69 -4.09
CA CYS A 158 -10.91 -7.75 -3.11
C CYS A 158 -11.93 -8.88 -3.35
N SER A 159 -11.43 -10.08 -3.68
CA SER A 159 -12.26 -11.24 -4.00
C SER A 159 -12.62 -12.10 -2.78
N ASN A 160 -11.98 -11.89 -1.64
CA ASN A 160 -12.20 -12.63 -0.40
C ASN A 160 -12.32 -11.66 0.78
N PRO A 161 -13.41 -11.70 1.58
CA PRO A 161 -13.62 -10.77 2.68
C PRO A 161 -12.69 -11.01 3.88
N HIS A 162 -12.05 -12.18 4.00
CA HIS A 162 -11.04 -12.42 5.03
C HIS A 162 -9.89 -11.43 4.88
N PRO A 163 -9.55 -10.62 5.89
CA PRO A 163 -8.55 -9.57 5.77
C PRO A 163 -7.17 -10.12 5.42
N HIS A 164 -6.67 -9.73 4.26
CA HIS A 164 -5.40 -10.19 3.74
C HIS A 164 -4.73 -9.12 2.88
N GLY A 165 -3.41 -9.12 2.90
CA GLY A 165 -2.57 -8.42 1.94
C GLY A 165 -1.98 -9.37 0.92
N GLN A 166 -1.27 -8.79 -0.02
CA GLN A 166 -0.51 -9.50 -1.05
C GLN A 166 0.92 -9.00 -1.08
N LEU A 167 1.77 -9.81 -1.64
CA LEU A 167 3.15 -9.46 -1.89
C LEU A 167 3.55 -10.00 -3.27
N TRP A 168 4.09 -9.11 -4.11
CA TRP A 168 4.64 -9.47 -5.41
C TRP A 168 6.14 -9.20 -5.43
N GLY A 169 6.90 -10.19 -5.91
CA GLY A 169 8.30 -10.02 -6.29
C GLY A 169 8.41 -10.12 -7.81
N SER A 170 9.14 -9.22 -8.47
CA SER A 170 9.31 -9.19 -9.93
C SER A 170 10.76 -9.04 -10.34
N ASP A 171 11.11 -9.58 -11.52
CA ASP A 171 12.42 -9.43 -12.18
C ASP A 171 12.55 -8.13 -12.98
N PHE A 172 11.65 -7.19 -12.75
CA PHE A 172 11.65 -5.86 -13.35
C PHE A 172 11.19 -4.82 -12.36
N LEU A 173 11.64 -3.58 -12.55
CA LEU A 173 11.17 -2.43 -11.77
C LEU A 173 9.89 -1.87 -12.42
N PRO A 174 8.75 -1.75 -11.69
CA PRO A 174 7.52 -1.15 -12.21
C PRO A 174 7.74 0.29 -12.67
N ASN A 175 7.04 0.71 -13.72
CA ASN A 175 7.25 2.02 -14.37
C ASN A 175 7.13 3.22 -13.42
N GLU A 176 6.13 3.21 -12.53
CA GLU A 176 5.96 4.32 -11.57
C GLU A 176 7.12 4.36 -10.56
N ILE A 177 7.54 3.20 -10.07
CA ILE A 177 8.66 3.07 -9.13
C ILE A 177 9.98 3.51 -9.79
N ALA A 178 10.22 3.10 -11.03
CA ALA A 178 11.41 3.53 -11.79
C ALA A 178 11.45 5.06 -11.95
N ARG A 179 10.30 5.67 -12.19
CA ARG A 179 10.18 7.14 -12.29
C ARG A 179 10.42 7.82 -10.96
N GLU A 180 9.81 7.34 -9.90
CA GLU A 180 9.99 7.88 -8.54
C GLU A 180 11.44 7.73 -8.07
N GLU A 181 12.06 6.61 -8.32
CA GLU A 181 13.47 6.36 -8.00
C GLU A 181 14.38 7.35 -8.71
N GLN A 182 14.16 7.57 -10.02
CA GLN A 182 14.94 8.53 -10.80
C GLN A 182 14.82 9.95 -10.24
N HIS A 183 13.61 10.40 -9.92
CA HIS A 183 13.38 11.75 -9.38
C HIS A 183 13.97 11.93 -7.99
N GLN A 184 13.85 10.92 -7.11
CA GLN A 184 14.44 10.95 -5.78
C GLN A 184 15.97 10.98 -5.85
N ARG A 185 16.58 10.20 -6.74
CA ARG A 185 18.03 10.19 -6.98
C ARG A 185 18.52 11.55 -7.50
N THR A 186 17.81 12.14 -8.45
CA THR A 186 18.12 13.47 -8.97
C THR A 186 18.07 14.52 -7.86
N TRP A 187 16.98 14.52 -7.07
CA TRP A 187 16.84 15.44 -5.94
C TRP A 187 17.99 15.31 -4.93
N LEU A 188 18.34 14.08 -4.56
CA LEU A 188 19.43 13.82 -3.63
C LEU A 188 20.76 14.36 -4.16
N ALA A 189 21.04 14.18 -5.45
CA ALA A 189 22.25 14.69 -6.09
C ALA A 189 22.32 16.22 -6.10
N GLU A 190 21.20 16.90 -6.31
CA GLU A 190 21.11 18.37 -6.40
C GLU A 190 21.07 19.05 -5.03
N HIS A 191 20.44 18.43 -4.02
CA HIS A 191 20.14 19.06 -2.73
C HIS A 191 20.89 18.44 -1.54
N GLY A 192 21.55 17.28 -1.75
CA GLY A 192 22.29 16.58 -0.68
C GLY A 192 21.42 15.96 0.41
N ARG A 193 20.10 15.92 0.24
CA ARG A 193 19.13 15.35 1.18
C ARG A 193 18.04 14.56 0.42
N PRO A 194 17.50 13.48 1.01
CA PRO A 194 16.38 12.74 0.42
C PRO A 194 15.15 13.62 0.23
N LEU A 195 14.51 13.53 -0.95
CA LEU A 195 13.33 14.32 -1.33
C LEU A 195 12.20 14.24 -0.30
N LEU A 196 11.85 13.03 0.12
CA LEU A 196 10.73 12.81 1.04
C LEU A 196 11.01 13.33 2.45
N LEU A 197 12.27 13.39 2.90
CA LEU A 197 12.62 14.05 4.17
C LEU A 197 12.49 15.57 4.10
N ASP A 198 12.88 16.17 2.97
CA ASP A 198 12.66 17.59 2.75
C ASP A 198 11.17 17.92 2.68
N TYR A 199 10.38 17.01 2.09
CA TYR A 199 8.92 17.14 2.06
C TYR A 199 8.30 17.02 3.45
N VAL A 200 8.70 16.02 4.25
CA VAL A 200 8.27 15.87 5.65
C VAL A 200 8.55 17.14 6.46
N ALA A 201 9.75 17.73 6.32
CA ALA A 201 10.09 18.97 7.03
C ALA A 201 9.15 20.13 6.67
N ARG A 202 8.73 20.24 5.40
CA ARG A 202 7.77 21.28 4.96
C ARG A 202 6.37 21.03 5.48
N GLU A 203 5.91 19.78 5.47
CA GLU A 203 4.59 19.41 6.00
C GLU A 203 4.50 19.61 7.51
N LEU A 204 5.56 19.31 8.26
CA LEU A 204 5.64 19.60 9.70
C LEU A 204 5.62 21.09 10.01
N GLN A 205 6.13 21.94 9.12
CA GLN A 205 6.09 23.39 9.27
C GLN A 205 4.70 23.95 8.91
N ASP A 206 4.09 23.49 7.83
CA ASP A 206 2.77 23.95 7.34
C ASP A 206 1.61 23.38 8.16
N ARG A 207 1.66 22.08 8.49
CA ARG A 207 0.69 21.31 9.28
C ARG A 207 -0.71 21.18 8.67
N SER A 208 -1.02 21.86 7.56
CA SER A 208 -2.39 21.93 6.99
C SER A 208 -2.87 20.62 6.35
N ARG A 209 -1.95 19.71 6.02
CA ARG A 209 -2.24 18.44 5.34
C ARG A 209 -1.94 17.20 6.19
N ILE A 210 -1.56 17.39 7.46
CA ILE A 210 -1.27 16.28 8.38
C ILE A 210 -2.56 15.58 8.75
N VAL A 211 -2.59 14.26 8.54
CA VAL A 211 -3.68 13.37 8.92
C VAL A 211 -3.37 12.63 10.22
N VAL A 212 -2.17 12.05 10.32
CA VAL A 212 -1.66 11.38 11.52
C VAL A 212 -0.23 11.80 11.76
N GLU A 213 0.11 12.07 13.00
CA GLU A 213 1.49 12.32 13.42
C GLU A 213 1.79 11.52 14.69
N THR A 214 2.81 10.66 14.61
CA THR A 214 3.35 9.93 15.74
C THR A 214 4.80 10.33 16.02
N VAL A 215 5.50 9.63 16.89
CA VAL A 215 6.91 9.95 17.19
C VAL A 215 7.79 9.82 15.94
N HIS A 216 7.64 8.73 15.18
CA HIS A 216 8.51 8.39 14.06
C HIS A 216 7.84 8.56 12.69
N TRP A 217 6.51 8.69 12.62
CA TRP A 217 5.76 8.67 11.36
C TRP A 217 4.89 9.91 11.16
N LEU A 218 4.69 10.24 9.90
CA LEU A 218 3.83 11.33 9.46
C LEU A 218 2.97 10.86 8.29
N ALA A 219 1.66 10.86 8.45
CA ALA A 219 0.70 10.66 7.36
C ALA A 219 0.14 12.01 6.92
N VAL A 220 0.22 12.30 5.64
CA VAL A 220 -0.24 13.56 5.05
C VAL A 220 -1.10 13.30 3.82
N VAL A 221 -2.02 14.22 3.50
CA VAL A 221 -2.55 14.34 2.14
C VAL A 221 -1.48 15.02 1.31
N PRO A 222 -0.82 14.35 0.34
CA PRO A 222 0.28 14.98 -0.38
C PRO A 222 -0.19 16.22 -1.14
N PHE A 223 0.67 17.25 -1.22
CA PHE A 223 0.34 18.51 -1.91
C PHE A 223 -0.14 18.28 -3.34
N TRP A 224 0.33 17.23 -3.96
CA TRP A 224 0.02 16.78 -5.34
C TRP A 224 -0.99 15.63 -5.40
N ALA A 225 -1.76 15.37 -4.33
CA ALA A 225 -2.75 14.29 -4.33
C ALA A 225 -3.63 14.34 -5.57
N ALA A 226 -3.74 13.21 -6.28
CA ALA A 226 -4.52 13.05 -7.49
C ALA A 226 -5.87 12.38 -7.23
N TRP A 227 -5.91 11.47 -6.26
CA TRP A 227 -7.09 10.70 -5.92
C TRP A 227 -7.77 11.23 -4.66
N PRO A 228 -9.11 11.13 -4.56
CA PRO A 228 -9.80 11.41 -3.31
C PRO A 228 -9.23 10.55 -2.18
N PHE A 229 -9.00 11.19 -1.03
CA PHE A 229 -8.50 10.55 0.19
C PHE A 229 -7.10 9.90 0.07
N GLU A 230 -6.35 10.24 -0.97
CA GLU A 230 -4.95 9.82 -1.09
C GLU A 230 -4.15 10.33 0.10
N THR A 231 -3.40 9.43 0.74
CA THR A 231 -2.45 9.77 1.81
C THR A 231 -1.08 9.14 1.53
N LEU A 232 -0.08 9.76 2.10
CA LEU A 232 1.30 9.31 2.07
C LEU A 232 1.79 9.17 3.51
N LEU A 233 2.15 7.96 3.93
CA LEU A 233 2.72 7.69 5.25
C LEU A 233 4.24 7.61 5.14
N LEU A 234 4.94 8.50 5.84
CA LEU A 234 6.36 8.72 5.71
C LEU A 234 7.07 8.59 7.07
N PRO A 235 8.29 8.03 7.12
CA PRO A 235 9.13 8.14 8.30
C PRO A 235 9.65 9.57 8.44
N LYS A 236 9.74 10.08 9.67
CA LYS A 236 10.29 11.40 9.98
C LYS A 236 11.82 11.44 9.92
N ALA A 237 12.48 10.29 9.99
CA ALA A 237 13.92 10.11 9.83
C ALA A 237 14.23 9.31 8.57
N HIS A 238 15.47 9.41 8.08
CA HIS A 238 15.87 8.61 6.91
C HIS A 238 15.93 7.12 7.26
N VAL A 239 15.11 6.35 6.58
CA VAL A 239 15.09 4.89 6.63
C VAL A 239 15.13 4.38 5.19
N PRO A 240 16.25 3.80 4.74
CA PRO A 240 16.43 3.38 3.34
C PRO A 240 15.48 2.26 2.93
N SER A 241 15.15 1.37 3.86
CA SER A 241 14.29 0.21 3.65
C SER A 241 13.48 -0.08 4.91
N MET A 242 12.33 -0.73 4.76
CA MET A 242 11.61 -1.24 5.92
C MET A 242 12.42 -2.25 6.73
N LEU A 243 13.47 -2.85 6.15
CA LEU A 243 14.37 -3.76 6.83
C LEU A 243 15.31 -3.05 7.83
N ASP A 244 15.47 -1.73 7.68
CA ASP A 244 16.29 -0.88 8.54
C ASP A 244 15.51 -0.23 9.69
N LEU A 245 14.22 -0.53 9.82
CA LEU A 245 13.38 -0.02 10.89
C LEU A 245 13.81 -0.57 12.25
N THR A 246 14.05 0.33 13.21
CA THR A 246 14.23 -0.07 14.62
C THR A 246 12.95 -0.66 15.19
N GLN A 247 13.04 -1.36 16.31
CA GLN A 247 11.86 -1.90 16.98
C GLN A 247 10.88 -0.78 17.37
N GLU A 248 11.38 0.35 17.90
CA GLU A 248 10.53 1.49 18.27
C GLU A 248 9.82 2.08 17.04
N GLN A 249 10.48 2.13 15.88
CA GLN A 249 9.86 2.57 14.64
C GLN A 249 8.79 1.59 14.13
N GLN A 250 8.99 0.28 14.31
CA GLN A 250 8.00 -0.74 13.96
C GLN A 250 6.76 -0.66 14.86
N GLU A 251 6.95 -0.53 16.17
CA GLU A 251 5.88 -0.36 17.15
C GLU A 251 5.07 0.92 16.86
N ASP A 252 5.74 2.02 16.59
CA ASP A 252 5.12 3.29 16.25
C ASP A 252 4.44 3.27 14.86
N LEU A 253 4.95 2.46 13.91
CA LEU A 253 4.29 2.21 12.62
C LEU A 253 2.95 1.50 12.83
N ALA A 254 2.88 0.54 13.76
CA ALA A 254 1.62 -0.12 14.09
C ALA A 254 0.58 0.86 14.62
N VAL A 255 1.00 1.82 15.44
CA VAL A 255 0.13 2.90 15.94
C VAL A 255 -0.34 3.79 14.78
N ALA A 256 0.59 4.25 13.93
CA ALA A 256 0.28 5.11 12.80
C ALA A 256 -0.67 4.43 11.79
N LEU A 257 -0.43 3.16 11.47
CA LEU A 257 -1.29 2.38 10.58
C LEU A 257 -2.68 2.20 11.17
N LYS A 258 -2.78 1.81 12.45
CA LYS A 258 -4.07 1.66 13.13
C LYS A 258 -4.87 2.95 13.11
N GLU A 259 -4.25 4.06 13.46
CA GLU A 259 -4.92 5.36 13.49
C GLU A 259 -5.36 5.81 12.08
N LEU A 260 -4.49 5.67 11.09
CA LEU A 260 -4.78 6.07 9.72
C LEU A 260 -5.93 5.23 9.12
N THR A 261 -5.85 3.89 9.24
CA THR A 261 -6.87 2.99 8.67
C THR A 261 -8.19 3.07 9.41
N SER A 262 -8.20 3.30 10.74
CA SER A 262 -9.42 3.59 11.50
C SER A 262 -10.10 4.88 11.02
N ARG A 263 -9.34 5.92 10.65
CA ARG A 263 -9.92 7.16 10.09
C ARG A 263 -10.58 6.90 8.74
N TYR A 264 -10.01 6.03 7.91
CA TYR A 264 -10.64 5.64 6.65
C TYR A 264 -11.94 4.88 6.87
N ASP A 265 -11.98 3.93 7.80
CA ASP A 265 -13.19 3.16 8.10
C ASP A 265 -14.31 4.08 8.60
N ASN A 266 -13.99 5.08 9.44
CA ASN A 266 -14.98 6.04 9.97
C ASN A 266 -15.32 7.20 9.01
N LEU A 267 -14.64 7.33 7.88
CA LEU A 267 -14.88 8.43 6.95
C LEU A 267 -16.10 8.18 6.06
N PHE A 268 -16.44 6.92 5.84
CA PHE A 268 -17.48 6.47 4.91
C PHE A 268 -18.67 5.80 5.59
N GLU A 269 -18.83 5.98 6.89
CA GLU A 269 -19.99 5.53 7.67
C GLU A 269 -21.27 6.37 7.42
#